data_4fa5808352b7239c854e03bf2dd9f311
#
_entry.id   4fa5808352b7239c854e03bf2dd9f311
#
_cell.length_a   1.000
_cell.length_b   1.000
_cell.length_c   1.000
_cell.angle_alpha   90.00
_cell.angle_beta   90.00
_cell.angle_gamma   90.00
#
_symmetry.space_group_name_H-M   'P 1'
#
loop_
_entity.id
_entity.type
_entity.pdbx_description
1 polymer ?
#
loop_
_entity_poly.entity_id
_entity_poly.type
_entity_poly.pdbx_seq_one_letter_code
_entity_poly.pdbx_strand_id
1 'polypeptide(L)'
;MLALVVKKSEVEKIKNMLYEKGLIDERRKFKKRNGEVEIPIKRRVNLPYEIVEQKEPLFRYITPFDEIKRRIGRDDIPKKWEKIGDVVILKGINGNKEIAKVYADVLKCKSVLEDVGGIKGVERIPCFELVYGDDTETIHVENGIKYKLDAKKIMFSSGNIDERIRMAKVAKKNEIVVDMFAGIGYFSLPVAVYGKAKVFACEINPVAYHYLKENIILNEVFSLVTPLLGDCREVAPKSTANRVIMGYLNSLDFFEYAIKILNNEGVVHFHQKCKKEDFPDKIFERIKEVARKNDKKVEILFSKKIKSYAPGIIHGVIDLEVF
;
A
#
# COMPACT_ATOMS: atom_id res chain seq x y z
N MET A 1 7.06 3.15 -40.36
CA MET A 1 7.74 2.10 -39.55
C MET A 1 7.54 0.74 -40.21
N LEU A 2 8.61 -0.05 -40.41
CA LEU A 2 8.55 -1.27 -41.22
C LEU A 2 7.87 -2.45 -40.52
N ALA A 3 7.07 -3.21 -41.25
CA ALA A 3 6.50 -4.50 -40.82
C ALA A 3 6.55 -5.52 -41.97
N LEU A 4 6.72 -6.77 -41.62
CA LEU A 4 6.66 -7.90 -42.52
C LEU A 4 5.24 -8.45 -42.56
N VAL A 5 4.66 -8.62 -43.75
CA VAL A 5 3.31 -9.19 -43.94
C VAL A 5 3.44 -10.69 -44.11
N VAL A 6 2.78 -11.44 -43.21
CA VAL A 6 2.90 -12.92 -43.16
C VAL A 6 1.51 -13.55 -43.06
N LYS A 7 1.26 -14.64 -43.79
CA LYS A 7 0.01 -15.40 -43.63
C LYS A 7 -0.15 -15.91 -42.20
N LYS A 8 -1.38 -15.91 -41.71
CA LYS A 8 -1.67 -16.36 -40.32
C LYS A 8 -1.11 -17.72 -39.96
N SER A 9 -1.08 -18.66 -40.89
CA SER A 9 -0.53 -20.03 -40.72
C SER A 9 1.00 -20.05 -40.52
N GLU A 10 1.72 -19.04 -40.97
CA GLU A 10 3.19 -18.98 -40.92
C GLU A 10 3.73 -18.07 -39.80
N VAL A 11 2.83 -17.31 -39.14
CA VAL A 11 3.20 -16.29 -38.16
C VAL A 11 4.14 -16.82 -37.09
N GLU A 12 3.84 -17.96 -36.49
CA GLU A 12 4.62 -18.51 -35.38
C GLU A 12 6.05 -18.89 -35.83
N LYS A 13 6.16 -19.50 -36.97
CA LYS A 13 7.47 -19.87 -37.58
C LYS A 13 8.33 -18.64 -37.87
N ILE A 14 7.74 -17.66 -38.53
CA ILE A 14 8.47 -16.43 -38.92
C ILE A 14 8.78 -15.55 -37.73
N LYS A 15 7.87 -15.45 -36.77
CA LYS A 15 8.08 -14.76 -35.49
C LYS A 15 9.30 -15.30 -34.76
N ASN A 16 9.38 -16.64 -34.58
CA ASN A 16 10.49 -17.26 -33.85
C ASN A 16 11.83 -17.01 -34.57
N MET A 17 11.88 -17.18 -35.90
CA MET A 17 13.07 -16.89 -36.71
C MET A 17 13.51 -15.42 -36.58
N LEU A 18 12.58 -14.49 -36.66
CA LEU A 18 12.87 -13.04 -36.52
C LEU A 18 13.29 -12.67 -35.08
N TYR A 19 12.72 -13.35 -34.09
CA TYR A 19 13.07 -13.17 -32.69
C TYR A 19 14.49 -13.62 -32.39
N GLU A 20 14.88 -14.82 -32.82
CA GLU A 20 16.25 -15.38 -32.71
C GLU A 20 17.30 -14.46 -33.33
N LYS A 21 16.96 -13.81 -34.45
CA LYS A 21 17.82 -12.85 -35.14
C LYS A 21 17.76 -11.42 -34.58
N GLY A 22 16.99 -11.18 -33.51
CA GLY A 22 16.83 -9.87 -32.88
C GLY A 22 16.19 -8.82 -33.79
N LEU A 23 15.42 -9.23 -34.80
CA LEU A 23 14.87 -8.34 -35.82
C LEU A 23 13.47 -7.83 -35.55
N ILE A 24 12.74 -8.39 -34.57
CA ILE A 24 11.40 -7.91 -34.16
C ILE A 24 11.51 -6.59 -33.40
N ASP A 25 10.67 -5.61 -33.77
CA ASP A 25 10.45 -4.44 -32.92
C ASP A 25 9.39 -4.78 -31.84
N GLU A 26 9.88 -5.26 -30.72
CA GLU A 26 9.06 -5.70 -29.57
C GLU A 26 8.21 -4.59 -28.97
N ARG A 27 8.50 -3.33 -29.23
CA ARG A 27 7.72 -2.18 -28.75
C ARG A 27 6.38 -2.03 -29.46
N ARG A 28 6.21 -2.69 -30.62
CA ARG A 28 4.99 -2.64 -31.42
C ARG A 28 4.20 -3.92 -31.33
N LYS A 29 2.85 -3.80 -31.43
CA LYS A 29 1.94 -4.95 -31.52
C LYS A 29 1.91 -5.47 -32.96
N PHE A 30 1.66 -6.75 -33.11
CA PHE A 30 1.31 -7.34 -34.40
C PHE A 30 -0.06 -6.84 -34.81
N LYS A 31 -0.24 -6.45 -36.07
CA LYS A 31 -1.51 -5.95 -36.63
C LYS A 31 -2.12 -7.00 -37.53
N LYS A 32 -3.37 -7.36 -37.31
CA LYS A 32 -4.12 -8.27 -38.20
C LYS A 32 -4.61 -7.51 -39.42
N ARG A 33 -4.50 -8.13 -40.60
CA ARG A 33 -4.92 -7.58 -41.89
C ARG A 33 -5.48 -8.72 -42.75
N ASN A 34 -6.79 -8.81 -42.99
CA ASN A 34 -7.45 -9.72 -43.96
C ASN A 34 -6.84 -11.13 -44.09
N GLY A 35 -6.69 -11.88 -42.99
CA GLY A 35 -6.08 -13.19 -42.98
C GLY A 35 -4.56 -13.25 -42.90
N GLU A 36 -3.91 -12.11 -42.90
CA GLU A 36 -2.47 -11.91 -42.73
C GLU A 36 -2.17 -11.18 -41.40
N VAL A 37 -0.90 -11.13 -41.04
CA VAL A 37 -0.39 -10.46 -39.85
C VAL A 37 0.83 -9.63 -40.21
N GLU A 38 0.80 -8.37 -39.86
CA GLU A 38 1.97 -7.49 -39.93
C GLU A 38 2.83 -7.71 -38.70
N ILE A 39 4.02 -8.25 -38.88
CA ILE A 39 5.05 -8.44 -37.84
C ILE A 39 5.98 -7.24 -37.84
N PRO A 40 6.02 -6.41 -36.81
CA PRO A 40 6.89 -5.24 -36.75
C PRO A 40 8.38 -5.63 -36.77
N ILE A 41 9.17 -5.01 -37.65
CA ILE A 41 10.60 -5.29 -37.79
C ILE A 41 11.43 -4.01 -37.58
N LYS A 42 12.64 -4.17 -37.00
CA LYS A 42 13.56 -3.03 -36.73
C LYS A 42 14.22 -2.47 -38.00
N ARG A 43 14.47 -3.35 -38.99
CA ARG A 43 15.11 -3.01 -40.27
C ARG A 43 14.61 -3.89 -41.39
N ARG A 44 14.86 -3.53 -42.63
CA ARG A 44 14.53 -4.37 -43.77
C ARG A 44 15.24 -5.73 -43.67
N VAL A 45 14.53 -6.77 -44.07
CA VAL A 45 15.00 -8.17 -44.08
C VAL A 45 14.90 -8.74 -45.51
N ASN A 46 15.83 -9.58 -45.87
CA ASN A 46 15.78 -10.30 -47.18
C ASN A 46 15.04 -11.63 -46.97
N LEU A 47 13.71 -11.56 -47.04
CA LEU A 47 12.81 -12.71 -46.90
C LEU A 47 11.72 -12.60 -47.97
N PRO A 48 11.14 -13.72 -48.43
CA PRO A 48 10.14 -13.75 -49.51
C PRO A 48 8.75 -13.32 -49.01
N TYR A 49 8.70 -12.19 -48.32
CA TYR A 49 7.48 -11.58 -47.77
C TYR A 49 7.43 -10.10 -48.08
N GLU A 50 6.22 -9.57 -48.25
CA GLU A 50 5.99 -8.14 -48.39
C GLU A 50 6.44 -7.37 -47.18
N ILE A 51 7.16 -6.28 -47.37
CA ILE A 51 7.50 -5.31 -46.31
C ILE A 51 6.70 -4.05 -46.52
N VAL A 52 5.85 -3.75 -45.57
CA VAL A 52 5.01 -2.56 -45.59
C VAL A 52 5.48 -1.50 -44.59
N GLU A 53 5.10 -0.28 -44.85
CA GLU A 53 5.23 0.79 -43.87
C GLU A 53 3.93 0.97 -43.10
N GLN A 54 3.97 0.69 -41.79
CA GLN A 54 2.82 0.93 -40.91
C GLN A 54 2.63 2.43 -40.69
N LYS A 55 1.55 2.99 -41.24
CA LYS A 55 1.19 4.41 -41.05
C LYS A 55 0.74 4.71 -39.63
N GLU A 56 0.06 3.77 -38.96
CA GLU A 56 -0.45 3.87 -37.59
C GLU A 56 -0.03 2.64 -36.78
N PRO A 57 1.22 2.59 -36.27
CA PRO A 57 1.69 1.45 -35.51
C PRO A 57 1.05 1.42 -34.12
N LEU A 58 0.57 0.23 -33.70
CA LEU A 58 0.08 0.00 -32.36
C LEU A 58 1.27 -0.37 -31.45
N PHE A 59 1.53 0.45 -30.45
CA PHE A 59 2.58 0.18 -29.48
C PHE A 59 2.12 -0.77 -28.38
N ARG A 60 3.02 -1.60 -27.88
CA ARG A 60 2.83 -2.36 -26.66
C ARG A 60 3.04 -1.42 -25.49
N TYR A 61 2.17 -1.50 -24.50
CA TYR A 61 2.47 -0.90 -23.22
C TYR A 61 3.58 -1.74 -22.56
N ILE A 62 4.77 -1.18 -22.46
CA ILE A 62 5.89 -1.80 -21.74
C ILE A 62 5.72 -1.45 -20.27
N THR A 63 5.47 -2.47 -19.44
CA THR A 63 5.37 -2.26 -18.01
C THR A 63 6.75 -1.98 -17.41
N PRO A 64 6.84 -1.33 -16.23
CA PRO A 64 8.12 -1.23 -15.53
C PRO A 64 8.82 -2.58 -15.34
N PHE A 65 8.06 -3.65 -15.10
CA PHE A 65 8.61 -5.00 -14.95
C PHE A 65 9.22 -5.53 -16.25
N ASP A 66 8.59 -5.30 -17.41
CA ASP A 66 9.15 -5.70 -18.71
C ASP A 66 10.48 -5.00 -18.98
N GLU A 67 10.59 -3.73 -18.62
CA GLU A 67 11.84 -2.97 -18.78
C GLU A 67 12.92 -3.45 -17.80
N ILE A 68 12.57 -3.75 -16.54
CA ILE A 68 13.48 -4.34 -15.56
C ILE A 68 13.99 -5.70 -16.07
N LYS A 69 13.08 -6.59 -16.48
CA LYS A 69 13.42 -7.91 -17.04
C LYS A 69 14.35 -7.80 -18.24
N ARG A 70 14.05 -6.87 -19.15
CA ARG A 70 14.89 -6.63 -20.35
C ARG A 70 16.31 -6.20 -19.99
N ARG A 71 16.46 -5.31 -18.98
CA ARG A 71 17.78 -4.82 -18.57
C ARG A 71 18.59 -5.85 -17.81
N ILE A 72 17.95 -6.65 -16.97
CA ILE A 72 18.61 -7.69 -16.17
C ILE A 72 18.92 -8.94 -17.03
N GLY A 73 18.08 -9.25 -18.03
CA GLY A 73 18.29 -10.37 -18.95
C GLY A 73 17.98 -11.75 -18.38
N ARG A 74 17.26 -11.85 -17.23
CA ARG A 74 16.84 -13.12 -16.61
C ARG A 74 15.43 -13.05 -16.04
N ASP A 75 14.82 -14.20 -15.72
CA ASP A 75 13.43 -14.35 -15.32
C ASP A 75 13.22 -14.49 -13.79
N ASP A 76 14.25 -14.86 -13.07
CA ASP A 76 14.27 -15.14 -11.63
C ASP A 76 14.44 -13.86 -10.79
N ILE A 77 13.64 -12.83 -11.10
CA ILE A 77 13.66 -11.52 -10.44
C ILE A 77 12.31 -11.22 -9.78
N PRO A 78 12.27 -10.39 -8.73
CA PRO A 78 11.03 -10.02 -8.05
C PRO A 78 9.98 -9.43 -8.99
N LYS A 79 8.81 -10.07 -9.10
CA LYS A 79 7.67 -9.55 -9.89
C LYS A 79 6.82 -8.54 -9.12
N LYS A 80 7.03 -8.46 -7.81
CA LYS A 80 6.28 -7.57 -6.91
C LYS A 80 7.26 -6.73 -6.10
N TRP A 81 6.92 -5.49 -5.93
CA TRP A 81 7.64 -4.53 -5.08
C TRP A 81 6.67 -3.60 -4.39
N GLU A 82 7.12 -2.95 -3.35
CA GLU A 82 6.42 -1.84 -2.72
C GLU A 82 7.21 -0.56 -2.97
N LYS A 83 6.55 0.48 -3.45
CA LYS A 83 7.15 1.80 -3.67
C LYS A 83 6.56 2.78 -2.68
N ILE A 84 7.44 3.38 -1.87
CA ILE A 84 7.08 4.39 -0.87
C ILE A 84 7.86 5.66 -1.23
N GLY A 85 7.16 6.65 -1.76
CA GLY A 85 7.83 7.85 -2.30
C GLY A 85 8.87 7.48 -3.36
N ASP A 86 10.14 7.79 -3.09
CA ASP A 86 11.30 7.49 -3.94
C ASP A 86 12.19 6.35 -3.37
N VAL A 87 11.63 5.51 -2.49
CA VAL A 87 12.26 4.27 -2.00
C VAL A 87 11.45 3.06 -2.49
N VAL A 88 12.13 2.01 -2.96
CA VAL A 88 11.49 0.74 -3.35
C VAL A 88 11.94 -0.39 -2.43
N ILE A 89 10.99 -1.26 -2.06
CA ILE A 89 11.22 -2.42 -1.21
C ILE A 89 11.02 -3.68 -2.06
N LEU A 90 12.02 -4.54 -2.07
CA LEU A 90 12.06 -5.81 -2.79
C LEU A 90 12.16 -6.99 -1.81
N LYS A 91 11.88 -8.19 -2.31
CA LYS A 91 12.12 -9.46 -1.60
C LYS A 91 12.91 -10.40 -2.51
N GLY A 92 13.88 -11.11 -1.93
CA GLY A 92 14.60 -12.19 -2.61
C GLY A 92 15.57 -11.74 -3.67
N ILE A 93 16.22 -10.61 -3.48
CA ILE A 93 17.36 -10.18 -4.31
C ILE A 93 18.71 -10.55 -3.70
N ASN A 94 18.72 -11.04 -2.43
CA ASN A 94 19.90 -11.54 -1.72
C ASN A 94 21.07 -10.54 -1.74
N GLY A 95 20.80 -9.27 -1.46
CA GLY A 95 21.78 -8.20 -1.43
C GLY A 95 22.38 -7.82 -2.81
N ASN A 96 21.79 -8.26 -3.91
CA ASN A 96 22.33 -8.02 -5.25
C ASN A 96 22.17 -6.56 -5.67
N LYS A 97 23.28 -5.80 -5.61
CA LYS A 97 23.33 -4.37 -5.91
C LYS A 97 23.04 -4.03 -7.37
N GLU A 98 23.41 -4.89 -8.31
CA GLU A 98 23.16 -4.66 -9.74
C GLU A 98 21.65 -4.77 -10.06
N ILE A 99 21.00 -5.79 -9.51
CA ILE A 99 19.53 -5.91 -9.62
C ILE A 99 18.87 -4.71 -8.96
N ALA A 100 19.24 -4.37 -7.73
CA ALA A 100 18.69 -3.24 -7.00
C ALA A 100 18.81 -1.94 -7.80
N LYS A 101 19.97 -1.66 -8.39
CA LYS A 101 20.20 -0.48 -9.23
C LYS A 101 19.24 -0.43 -10.43
N VAL A 102 19.01 -1.54 -11.12
CA VAL A 102 18.08 -1.56 -12.25
C VAL A 102 16.65 -1.23 -11.81
N TYR A 103 16.21 -1.76 -10.65
CA TYR A 103 14.90 -1.40 -10.08
C TYR A 103 14.84 0.10 -9.73
N ALA A 104 15.86 0.64 -9.08
CA ALA A 104 15.96 2.06 -8.76
C ALA A 104 15.83 2.94 -10.01
N ASP A 105 16.60 2.64 -11.04
CA ASP A 105 16.63 3.41 -12.29
C ASP A 105 15.27 3.39 -13.00
N VAL A 106 14.67 2.20 -13.17
CA VAL A 106 13.40 2.05 -13.90
C VAL A 106 12.23 2.64 -13.12
N LEU A 107 12.20 2.45 -11.80
CA LEU A 107 11.13 2.94 -10.92
C LEU A 107 11.35 4.40 -10.48
N LYS A 108 12.48 5.01 -10.87
CA LYS A 108 12.89 6.36 -10.46
C LYS A 108 12.90 6.51 -8.95
N CYS A 109 13.65 5.63 -8.28
CA CYS A 109 13.86 5.62 -6.84
C CYS A 109 15.32 5.92 -6.51
N LYS A 110 15.55 6.63 -5.40
CA LYS A 110 16.89 6.92 -4.90
C LYS A 110 17.52 5.74 -4.17
N SER A 111 16.68 4.90 -3.53
CA SER A 111 17.14 3.78 -2.72
C SER A 111 16.30 2.53 -2.89
N VAL A 112 16.95 1.39 -2.67
CA VAL A 112 16.34 0.06 -2.68
C VAL A 112 16.61 -0.62 -1.36
N LEU A 113 15.53 -1.02 -0.69
CA LEU A 113 15.54 -1.86 0.50
C LEU A 113 15.21 -3.30 0.13
N GLU A 114 15.78 -4.26 0.83
CA GLU A 114 15.37 -5.65 0.79
C GLU A 114 14.66 -6.04 2.07
N ASP A 115 13.47 -6.61 1.97
CA ASP A 115 12.74 -7.18 3.10
C ASP A 115 13.31 -8.58 3.41
N VAL A 116 14.11 -8.66 4.46
CA VAL A 116 14.80 -9.88 4.91
C VAL A 116 14.09 -10.58 6.06
N GLY A 117 13.08 -9.97 6.69
CA GLY A 117 12.47 -10.53 7.89
C GLY A 117 11.05 -10.07 8.21
N GLY A 118 10.44 -9.30 7.34
CA GLY A 118 9.08 -8.74 7.54
C GLY A 118 9.03 -7.67 8.63
N ILE A 119 7.89 -7.60 9.33
CA ILE A 119 7.62 -6.61 10.38
C ILE A 119 7.61 -7.30 11.75
N LYS A 120 8.33 -6.77 12.72
CA LYS A 120 8.49 -7.37 14.06
C LYS A 120 8.04 -6.46 15.20
N GLY A 121 7.68 -7.08 16.31
CA GLY A 121 7.38 -6.41 17.58
C GLY A 121 6.11 -5.59 17.61
N VAL A 122 5.84 -5.03 18.79
CA VAL A 122 4.68 -4.16 19.08
C VAL A 122 4.83 -2.83 18.34
N GLU A 123 6.05 -2.32 18.25
CA GLU A 123 6.41 -1.08 17.54
C GLU A 123 6.39 -1.22 16.01
N ARG A 124 6.12 -2.42 15.49
CA ARG A 124 5.98 -2.68 14.05
C ARG A 124 7.24 -2.33 13.24
N ILE A 125 8.41 -2.63 13.76
CA ILE A 125 9.69 -2.31 13.13
C ILE A 125 9.94 -3.22 11.92
N PRO A 126 10.21 -2.67 10.72
CA PRO A 126 10.56 -3.46 9.55
C PRO A 126 11.99 -4.03 9.65
N CYS A 127 12.16 -5.27 9.15
CA CYS A 127 13.48 -5.89 9.01
C CYS A 127 13.95 -5.72 7.56
N PHE A 128 14.39 -4.51 7.23
CA PHE A 128 14.83 -4.14 5.88
C PHE A 128 16.32 -3.82 5.86
N GLU A 129 17.00 -4.27 4.83
CA GLU A 129 18.40 -3.97 4.57
C GLU A 129 18.53 -3.02 3.38
N LEU A 130 19.42 -2.02 3.49
CA LEU A 130 19.71 -1.10 2.39
C LEU A 130 20.66 -1.78 1.41
N VAL A 131 20.22 -2.00 0.18
CA VAL A 131 21.00 -2.67 -0.87
C VAL A 131 21.58 -1.68 -1.87
N TYR A 132 20.84 -0.60 -2.19
CA TYR A 132 21.27 0.44 -3.11
C TYR A 132 20.83 1.82 -2.63
N GLY A 133 21.63 2.85 -2.90
CA GLY A 133 21.43 4.21 -2.40
C GLY A 133 22.04 4.39 -1.00
N ASP A 134 21.80 5.55 -0.40
CA ASP A 134 22.36 5.97 0.89
C ASP A 134 21.33 6.64 1.81
N ASP A 135 20.16 7.02 1.29
CA ASP A 135 19.10 7.69 2.04
C ASP A 135 17.77 6.95 1.90
N THR A 136 17.15 6.60 3.03
CA THR A 136 15.88 5.88 3.11
C THR A 136 14.73 6.74 3.63
N GLU A 137 15.00 8.01 3.98
CA GLU A 137 13.96 8.97 4.32
C GLU A 137 13.25 9.45 3.05
N THR A 138 11.94 9.48 3.04
CA THR A 138 11.15 9.83 1.86
C THR A 138 9.84 10.50 2.23
N ILE A 139 9.22 11.17 1.26
CA ILE A 139 7.84 11.66 1.36
C ILE A 139 6.97 10.85 0.40
N HIS A 140 6.06 10.08 0.96
CA HIS A 140 5.03 9.37 0.22
C HIS A 140 3.76 10.22 0.16
N VAL A 141 3.19 10.37 -1.04
CA VAL A 141 1.93 11.12 -1.21
C VAL A 141 0.81 10.14 -1.56
N GLU A 142 -0.24 10.14 -0.78
CA GLU A 142 -1.40 9.29 -0.98
C GLU A 142 -2.68 10.06 -0.71
N ASN A 143 -3.61 10.10 -1.68
CA ASN A 143 -4.86 10.83 -1.57
C ASN A 143 -4.67 12.28 -1.05
N GLY A 144 -3.66 12.99 -1.55
CA GLY A 144 -3.33 14.37 -1.16
C GLY A 144 -2.67 14.54 0.22
N ILE A 145 -2.54 13.47 0.99
CA ILE A 145 -1.81 13.48 2.26
C ILE A 145 -0.34 13.16 2.03
N LYS A 146 0.53 13.92 2.65
CA LYS A 146 1.98 13.73 2.62
C LYS A 146 2.43 12.99 3.87
N TYR A 147 3.14 11.88 3.68
CA TYR A 147 3.72 11.07 4.75
C TYR A 147 5.24 11.08 4.61
N LYS A 148 5.93 11.83 5.44
CA LYS A 148 7.39 11.73 5.60
C LYS A 148 7.69 10.56 6.51
N LEU A 149 8.65 9.73 6.14
CA LEU A 149 9.10 8.57 6.92
C LEU A 149 10.49 8.12 6.49
N ASP A 150 11.20 7.45 7.37
CA ASP A 150 12.33 6.59 7.00
C ASP A 150 11.80 5.19 6.70
N ALA A 151 11.79 4.80 5.41
CA ALA A 151 11.22 3.53 4.96
C ALA A 151 11.97 2.30 5.52
N LYS A 152 13.19 2.46 6.03
CA LYS A 152 13.94 1.41 6.72
C LYS A 152 13.48 1.22 8.17
N LYS A 153 12.94 2.25 8.82
CA LYS A 153 12.57 2.24 10.24
C LYS A 153 11.07 2.18 10.46
N ILE A 154 10.27 2.67 9.51
CA ILE A 154 8.82 2.81 9.64
C ILE A 154 8.13 1.95 8.59
N MET A 155 7.22 1.08 9.05
CA MET A 155 6.39 0.26 8.18
C MET A 155 5.30 1.12 7.54
N PHE A 156 5.21 1.12 6.22
CA PHE A 156 4.08 1.68 5.49
C PHE A 156 3.27 0.56 4.81
N SER A 157 1.95 0.57 4.94
CA SER A 157 1.09 -0.46 4.35
C SER A 157 0.31 0.09 3.17
N SER A 158 0.80 -0.10 1.95
CA SER A 158 0.12 0.28 0.71
C SER A 158 -1.26 -0.38 0.56
N GLY A 159 -1.43 -1.59 1.09
CA GLY A 159 -2.71 -2.33 1.03
C GLY A 159 -3.85 -1.77 1.89
N ASN A 160 -3.65 -0.66 2.60
CA ASN A 160 -4.67 0.00 3.43
C ASN A 160 -5.17 1.32 2.81
N ILE A 161 -4.82 1.62 1.55
CA ILE A 161 -5.18 2.89 0.89
C ILE A 161 -6.69 3.17 0.90
N ASP A 162 -7.51 2.17 0.54
CA ASP A 162 -8.97 2.33 0.51
C ASP A 162 -9.54 2.66 1.89
N GLU A 163 -8.96 2.07 2.95
CA GLU A 163 -9.39 2.32 4.31
C GLU A 163 -8.97 3.71 4.78
N ARG A 164 -7.77 4.19 4.43
CA ARG A 164 -7.36 5.57 4.72
C ARG A 164 -8.26 6.59 4.00
N ILE A 165 -8.65 6.31 2.75
CA ILE A 165 -9.61 7.14 2.00
C ILE A 165 -10.99 7.12 2.66
N ARG A 166 -11.44 5.97 3.15
CA ARG A 166 -12.71 5.84 3.86
C ARG A 166 -12.71 6.66 5.15
N MET A 167 -11.65 6.52 5.95
CA MET A 167 -11.50 7.25 7.22
C MET A 167 -11.49 8.77 7.03
N ALA A 168 -10.99 9.26 5.91
CA ALA A 168 -11.08 10.67 5.55
C ALA A 168 -12.52 11.22 5.46
N LYS A 169 -13.53 10.33 5.30
CA LYS A 169 -14.94 10.69 5.05
C LYS A 169 -15.86 10.41 6.22
N VAL A 170 -15.42 9.62 7.23
CA VAL A 170 -16.32 9.18 8.31
C VAL A 170 -16.37 10.14 9.49
N ALA A 171 -15.31 10.90 9.74
CA ALA A 171 -15.30 11.91 10.80
C ALA A 171 -15.97 13.20 10.35
N LYS A 172 -16.65 13.86 11.27
CA LYS A 172 -17.35 15.13 11.04
C LYS A 172 -16.58 16.30 11.64
N LYS A 173 -16.79 17.48 11.09
CA LYS A 173 -16.22 18.71 11.60
C LYS A 173 -16.59 18.88 13.09
N ASN A 174 -15.60 19.25 13.89
CA ASN A 174 -15.68 19.44 15.35
C ASN A 174 -15.86 18.15 16.18
N GLU A 175 -15.91 16.96 15.59
CA GLU A 175 -15.78 15.72 16.37
C GLU A 175 -14.42 15.69 17.07
N ILE A 176 -14.40 15.11 18.26
CA ILE A 176 -13.18 14.74 18.97
C ILE A 176 -12.91 13.27 18.66
N VAL A 177 -11.78 13.00 18.03
CA VAL A 177 -11.35 11.68 17.63
C VAL A 177 -10.10 11.29 18.42
N VAL A 178 -10.05 10.07 18.93
CA VAL A 178 -8.83 9.48 19.48
C VAL A 178 -8.36 8.36 18.57
N ASP A 179 -7.18 8.51 18.01
CA ASP A 179 -6.48 7.45 17.28
C ASP A 179 -5.50 6.76 18.25
N MET A 180 -5.86 5.55 18.68
CA MET A 180 -5.10 4.81 19.69
C MET A 180 -3.76 4.28 19.18
N PHE A 181 -3.56 4.20 17.85
CA PHE A 181 -2.39 3.59 17.22
C PHE A 181 -1.97 4.36 15.97
N ALA A 182 -1.63 5.62 16.16
CA ALA A 182 -1.54 6.60 15.07
C ALA A 182 -0.41 6.32 14.07
N GLY A 183 0.69 5.64 14.49
CA GLY A 183 1.86 5.53 13.65
C GLY A 183 2.41 6.90 13.26
N ILE A 184 2.64 7.10 11.98
CA ILE A 184 3.05 8.39 11.43
C ILE A 184 1.85 9.28 11.03
N GLY A 185 0.63 8.93 11.50
CA GLY A 185 -0.61 9.65 11.21
C GLY A 185 -1.49 8.99 10.14
N TYR A 186 -1.42 7.67 9.97
CA TYR A 186 -2.10 6.96 8.88
C TYR A 186 -3.60 7.26 8.79
N PHE A 187 -4.32 7.33 9.91
CA PHE A 187 -5.73 7.69 9.96
C PHE A 187 -5.94 9.09 10.51
N SER A 188 -5.12 9.53 11.47
CA SER A 188 -5.19 10.84 12.08
C SER A 188 -5.13 11.97 11.06
N LEU A 189 -4.21 11.91 10.09
CA LEU A 189 -4.04 12.96 9.08
C LEU A 189 -5.22 13.04 8.11
N PRO A 190 -5.70 11.95 7.47
CA PRO A 190 -6.90 12.00 6.63
C PRO A 190 -8.13 12.54 7.36
N VAL A 191 -8.34 12.13 8.62
CA VAL A 191 -9.46 12.59 9.46
C VAL A 191 -9.35 14.09 9.72
N ALA A 192 -8.15 14.60 10.04
CA ALA A 192 -7.95 16.02 10.29
C ALA A 192 -8.04 16.87 9.03
N VAL A 193 -7.41 16.42 7.91
CA VAL A 193 -7.36 17.18 6.65
C VAL A 193 -8.74 17.28 6.01
N TYR A 194 -9.46 16.17 5.90
CA TYR A 194 -10.73 16.11 5.19
C TYR A 194 -11.94 16.22 6.11
N GLY A 195 -11.93 15.54 7.26
CA GLY A 195 -13.02 15.57 8.22
C GLY A 195 -13.06 16.87 9.06
N LYS A 196 -11.93 17.59 9.14
CA LYS A 196 -11.78 18.77 10.01
C LYS A 196 -12.11 18.49 11.49
N ALA A 197 -11.90 17.25 11.93
CA ALA A 197 -12.06 16.82 13.29
C ALA A 197 -10.80 17.14 14.11
N LYS A 198 -10.97 17.27 15.44
CA LYS A 198 -9.86 17.34 16.38
C LYS A 198 -9.40 15.94 16.72
N VAL A 199 -8.11 15.65 16.60
CA VAL A 199 -7.55 14.30 16.78
C VAL A 199 -6.49 14.29 17.88
N PHE A 200 -6.67 13.42 18.88
CA PHE A 200 -5.59 13.00 19.77
C PHE A 200 -4.97 11.72 19.20
N ALA A 201 -3.71 11.80 18.81
CA ALA A 201 -3.00 10.75 18.08
C ALA A 201 -1.95 10.08 18.98
N CYS A 202 -2.27 8.90 19.54
CA CYS A 202 -1.39 8.15 20.43
C CYS A 202 -0.44 7.27 19.65
N GLU A 203 0.85 7.34 19.96
CA GLU A 203 1.87 6.50 19.34
C GLU A 203 2.93 6.09 20.37
N ILE A 204 3.21 4.79 20.46
CA ILE A 204 4.15 4.23 21.43
C ILE A 204 5.60 4.23 20.92
N ASN A 205 5.79 4.10 19.60
CA ASN A 205 7.12 4.09 18.98
C ASN A 205 7.65 5.52 18.84
N PRO A 206 8.75 5.89 19.52
CA PRO A 206 9.27 7.25 19.49
C PRO A 206 9.74 7.69 18.11
N VAL A 207 10.16 6.76 17.24
CA VAL A 207 10.55 7.06 15.86
C VAL A 207 9.32 7.39 15.02
N ALA A 208 8.23 6.61 15.14
CA ALA A 208 6.97 6.90 14.46
C ALA A 208 6.36 8.21 14.96
N TYR A 209 6.41 8.47 16.27
CA TYR A 209 5.96 9.71 16.88
C TYR A 209 6.72 10.94 16.36
N HIS A 210 8.05 10.82 16.14
CA HIS A 210 8.83 11.88 15.51
C HIS A 210 8.26 12.24 14.13
N TYR A 211 8.05 11.22 13.26
CA TYR A 211 7.47 11.45 11.94
C TYR A 211 6.01 11.90 11.99
N LEU A 212 5.23 11.47 12.98
CA LEU A 212 3.87 11.95 13.20
C LEU A 212 3.86 13.49 13.38
N LYS A 213 4.76 14.02 14.21
CA LYS A 213 4.88 15.49 14.41
C LYS A 213 5.26 16.22 13.14
N GLU A 214 6.23 15.71 12.39
CA GLU A 214 6.62 16.31 11.12
C GLU A 214 5.50 16.27 10.08
N ASN A 215 4.75 15.16 10.02
CA ASN A 215 3.63 14.99 9.11
C ASN A 215 2.44 15.89 9.46
N ILE A 216 2.20 16.17 10.74
CA ILE A 216 1.20 17.15 11.20
C ILE A 216 1.52 18.55 10.64
N ILE A 217 2.80 18.95 10.68
CA ILE A 217 3.27 20.23 10.13
C ILE A 217 3.18 20.20 8.60
N LEU A 218 3.68 19.13 7.96
CA LEU A 218 3.73 18.99 6.51
C LEU A 218 2.35 19.02 5.83
N ASN A 219 1.29 18.62 6.56
CA ASN A 219 -0.10 18.66 6.11
C ASN A 219 -0.91 19.82 6.70
N GLU A 220 -0.27 20.76 7.41
CA GLU A 220 -0.88 21.99 7.95
C GLU A 220 -2.07 21.73 8.89
N VAL A 221 -2.01 20.64 9.68
CA VAL A 221 -3.07 20.25 10.62
C VAL A 221 -2.67 20.38 12.10
N PHE A 222 -1.66 21.19 12.40
CA PHE A 222 -1.14 21.38 13.78
C PHE A 222 -2.17 21.94 14.76
N SER A 223 -3.21 22.64 14.28
CA SER A 223 -4.32 23.11 15.11
C SER A 223 -5.40 22.05 15.39
N LEU A 224 -5.38 20.93 14.64
CA LEU A 224 -6.37 19.86 14.70
C LEU A 224 -5.82 18.57 15.31
N VAL A 225 -4.53 18.29 15.19
CA VAL A 225 -3.94 17.02 15.65
C VAL A 225 -2.99 17.30 16.81
N THR A 226 -3.27 16.65 17.94
CA THR A 226 -2.41 16.64 19.12
C THR A 226 -1.73 15.28 19.23
N PRO A 227 -0.42 15.17 18.94
CA PRO A 227 0.31 13.91 19.07
C PRO A 227 0.63 13.62 20.54
N LEU A 228 0.47 12.36 20.96
CA LEU A 228 0.72 11.88 22.31
C LEU A 228 1.69 10.68 22.25
N LEU A 229 2.87 10.84 22.84
CA LEU A 229 3.86 9.75 22.93
C LEU A 229 3.58 8.86 24.13
N GLY A 230 3.37 7.59 23.93
CA GLY A 230 3.19 6.59 24.97
C GLY A 230 2.14 5.54 24.64
N ASP A 231 1.90 4.67 25.60
CA ASP A 231 0.84 3.66 25.52
C ASP A 231 -0.54 4.36 25.54
N CYS A 232 -1.36 4.07 24.56
CA CYS A 232 -2.70 4.68 24.43
C CYS A 232 -3.60 4.44 25.66
N ARG A 233 -3.35 3.37 26.43
CA ARG A 233 -4.07 3.07 27.68
C ARG A 233 -3.80 4.10 28.79
N GLU A 234 -2.66 4.78 28.70
CA GLU A 234 -2.17 5.76 29.70
C GLU A 234 -2.34 7.18 29.18
N VAL A 235 -1.94 7.45 27.93
CA VAL A 235 -1.85 8.83 27.40
C VAL A 235 -3.12 9.32 26.73
N ALA A 236 -4.04 8.43 26.32
CA ALA A 236 -5.28 8.86 25.69
C ALA A 236 -6.20 9.58 26.68
N PRO A 237 -6.83 10.72 26.29
CA PRO A 237 -7.80 11.40 27.13
C PRO A 237 -9.05 10.53 27.32
N LYS A 238 -9.49 10.37 28.58
CA LYS A 238 -10.67 9.57 28.93
C LYS A 238 -11.95 10.41 28.87
N SER A 239 -13.07 9.76 28.59
CA SER A 239 -14.43 10.37 28.56
C SER A 239 -14.49 11.65 27.71
N THR A 240 -13.86 11.62 26.52
CA THR A 240 -13.68 12.84 25.73
C THR A 240 -14.10 12.64 24.27
N ALA A 241 -13.88 11.46 23.70
CA ALA A 241 -14.02 11.22 22.26
C ALA A 241 -15.47 10.95 21.83
N ASN A 242 -15.84 11.49 20.68
CA ASN A 242 -17.02 11.06 19.93
C ASN A 242 -16.71 9.82 19.07
N ARG A 243 -15.43 9.63 18.77
CA ARG A 243 -14.94 8.57 17.86
C ARG A 243 -13.57 8.06 18.29
N VAL A 244 -13.41 6.74 18.27
CA VAL A 244 -12.12 6.08 18.55
C VAL A 244 -11.69 5.26 17.34
N ILE A 245 -10.43 5.39 16.96
CA ILE A 245 -9.82 4.61 15.86
C ILE A 245 -8.84 3.62 16.49
N MET A 246 -9.06 2.34 16.20
CA MET A 246 -8.22 1.25 16.67
C MET A 246 -7.54 0.56 15.48
N GLY A 247 -6.55 1.24 14.88
CA GLY A 247 -5.84 0.82 13.66
C GLY A 247 -4.84 -0.34 13.86
N TYR A 248 -4.93 -1.08 14.95
CA TYR A 248 -4.03 -2.18 15.30
C TYR A 248 -4.65 -3.55 14.98
N LEU A 249 -3.81 -4.53 14.65
CA LEU A 249 -4.31 -5.84 14.19
C LEU A 249 -4.77 -6.77 15.32
N ASN A 250 -4.50 -6.44 16.58
CA ASN A 250 -4.94 -7.16 17.77
C ASN A 250 -5.73 -6.22 18.69
N SER A 251 -6.71 -5.51 18.13
CA SER A 251 -7.44 -4.45 18.83
C SER A 251 -8.36 -4.94 19.97
N LEU A 252 -8.73 -6.23 19.96
CA LEU A 252 -9.66 -6.74 20.98
C LEU A 252 -9.17 -6.54 22.41
N ASP A 253 -7.87 -6.69 22.64
CA ASP A 253 -7.26 -6.53 23.96
C ASP A 253 -7.27 -5.07 24.47
N PHE A 254 -7.59 -4.14 23.59
CA PHE A 254 -7.66 -2.69 23.87
C PHE A 254 -9.09 -2.14 23.84
N PHE A 255 -10.10 -2.97 23.51
CA PHE A 255 -11.47 -2.47 23.32
C PHE A 255 -12.09 -1.88 24.58
N GLU A 256 -11.79 -2.43 25.76
CA GLU A 256 -12.19 -1.86 27.05
C GLU A 256 -11.68 -0.42 27.22
N TYR A 257 -10.46 -0.14 26.78
CA TYR A 257 -9.89 1.22 26.86
C TYR A 257 -10.54 2.16 25.84
N ALA A 258 -10.91 1.67 24.66
CA ALA A 258 -11.68 2.46 23.70
C ALA A 258 -13.02 2.92 24.29
N ILE A 259 -13.72 2.05 25.02
CA ILE A 259 -14.95 2.41 25.76
C ILE A 259 -14.68 3.52 26.78
N LYS A 260 -13.59 3.45 27.54
CA LYS A 260 -13.22 4.45 28.56
C LYS A 260 -12.80 5.80 27.96
N ILE A 261 -12.38 5.82 26.70
CA ILE A 261 -12.00 7.01 25.94
C ILE A 261 -13.25 7.74 25.42
N LEU A 262 -14.31 7.02 25.05
CA LEU A 262 -15.55 7.60 24.58
C LEU A 262 -16.20 8.51 25.63
N ASN A 263 -16.84 9.59 25.17
CA ASN A 263 -17.66 10.46 26.01
C ASN A 263 -19.07 9.85 26.15
N ASN A 264 -19.17 8.82 27.00
CA ASN A 264 -20.34 8.01 27.24
C ASN A 264 -20.79 7.15 26.06
N GLU A 265 -21.04 7.71 24.90
CA GLU A 265 -21.44 7.03 23.65
C GLU A 265 -20.57 7.49 22.49
N GLY A 266 -20.55 6.73 21.40
CA GLY A 266 -19.82 7.12 20.20
C GLY A 266 -19.47 5.97 19.26
N VAL A 267 -18.61 6.23 18.29
CA VAL A 267 -18.26 5.28 17.25
C VAL A 267 -16.83 4.76 17.46
N VAL A 268 -16.66 3.44 17.34
CA VAL A 268 -15.35 2.79 17.35
C VAL A 268 -15.07 2.14 15.99
N HIS A 269 -13.97 2.52 15.36
CA HIS A 269 -13.44 1.83 14.15
C HIS A 269 -12.47 0.75 14.60
N PHE A 270 -12.96 -0.47 14.66
CA PHE A 270 -12.26 -1.62 15.21
C PHE A 270 -11.61 -2.45 14.12
N HIS A 271 -10.28 -2.46 14.05
CA HIS A 271 -9.51 -3.30 13.13
C HIS A 271 -9.04 -4.57 13.83
N GLN A 272 -9.15 -5.71 13.15
CA GLN A 272 -8.74 -7.00 13.71
C GLN A 272 -8.17 -7.93 12.64
N LYS A 273 -7.11 -8.64 13.00
CA LYS A 273 -6.65 -9.84 12.29
C LYS A 273 -7.35 -11.06 12.87
N CYS A 274 -8.03 -11.83 12.02
CA CYS A 274 -8.77 -13.01 12.44
C CYS A 274 -8.84 -14.06 11.32
N LYS A 275 -9.35 -15.26 11.65
CA LYS A 275 -9.75 -16.22 10.63
C LYS A 275 -10.90 -15.66 9.81
N LYS A 276 -10.91 -15.97 8.50
CA LYS A 276 -11.97 -15.49 7.59
C LYS A 276 -13.36 -15.95 8.02
N GLU A 277 -13.49 -17.16 8.55
CA GLU A 277 -14.71 -17.77 9.04
C GLU A 277 -15.26 -17.16 10.34
N ASP A 278 -14.42 -16.44 11.10
CA ASP A 278 -14.79 -15.80 12.35
C ASP A 278 -15.28 -14.35 12.15
N PHE A 279 -15.11 -13.81 10.94
CA PHE A 279 -15.43 -12.42 10.63
C PHE A 279 -16.78 -12.28 9.90
N PRO A 280 -17.64 -11.31 10.30
CA PRO A 280 -17.51 -10.46 11.48
C PRO A 280 -18.07 -11.09 12.76
N ASP A 281 -18.91 -12.14 12.68
CA ASP A 281 -19.86 -12.55 13.70
C ASP A 281 -19.19 -12.98 15.02
N LYS A 282 -18.23 -13.90 14.97
CA LYS A 282 -17.56 -14.35 16.20
C LYS A 282 -16.72 -13.25 16.85
N ILE A 283 -16.13 -12.36 16.03
CA ILE A 283 -15.41 -11.20 16.56
C ILE A 283 -16.37 -10.25 17.26
N PHE A 284 -17.54 -10.03 16.68
CA PHE A 284 -18.57 -9.19 17.28
C PHE A 284 -19.12 -9.75 18.59
N GLU A 285 -19.33 -11.07 18.71
CA GLU A 285 -19.74 -11.66 19.98
C GLU A 285 -18.70 -11.38 21.09
N ARG A 286 -17.42 -11.50 20.78
CA ARG A 286 -16.35 -11.17 21.74
C ARG A 286 -16.34 -9.70 22.13
N ILE A 287 -16.60 -8.79 21.17
CA ILE A 287 -16.73 -7.36 21.43
C ILE A 287 -17.92 -7.08 22.36
N LYS A 288 -19.08 -7.74 22.12
CA LYS A 288 -20.27 -7.64 22.99
C LYS A 288 -19.98 -8.09 24.42
N GLU A 289 -19.20 -9.13 24.59
CA GLU A 289 -18.79 -9.58 25.94
C GLU A 289 -18.00 -8.52 26.68
N VAL A 290 -17.02 -7.87 26.02
CA VAL A 290 -16.25 -6.79 26.62
C VAL A 290 -17.14 -5.58 26.90
N ALA A 291 -18.01 -5.19 25.98
CA ALA A 291 -18.94 -4.07 26.17
C ALA A 291 -19.85 -4.29 27.41
N ARG A 292 -20.46 -5.48 27.53
CA ARG A 292 -21.31 -5.84 28.70
C ARG A 292 -20.56 -5.73 30.04
N LYS A 293 -19.30 -6.14 30.09
CA LYS A 293 -18.47 -6.00 31.30
C LYS A 293 -18.21 -4.55 31.70
N ASN A 294 -18.42 -3.63 30.80
CA ASN A 294 -18.26 -2.18 30.98
C ASN A 294 -19.62 -1.45 30.98
N ASP A 295 -20.75 -2.15 31.20
CA ASP A 295 -22.11 -1.63 31.22
C ASP A 295 -22.50 -0.89 29.92
N LYS A 296 -21.98 -1.39 28.77
CA LYS A 296 -22.23 -0.83 27.45
C LYS A 296 -22.88 -1.84 26.51
N LYS A 297 -23.62 -1.31 25.55
CA LYS A 297 -24.13 -2.04 24.38
C LYS A 297 -23.37 -1.61 23.13
N VAL A 298 -23.36 -2.47 22.14
CA VAL A 298 -22.71 -2.23 20.85
C VAL A 298 -23.56 -2.74 19.71
N GLU A 299 -23.55 -1.98 18.61
CA GLU A 299 -24.18 -2.35 17.35
C GLU A 299 -23.18 -2.18 16.18
N ILE A 300 -23.31 -3.04 15.16
CA ILE A 300 -22.47 -2.93 13.96
C ILE A 300 -23.09 -1.89 13.03
N LEU A 301 -22.36 -0.82 12.74
CA LEU A 301 -22.71 0.16 11.71
C LEU A 301 -22.20 -0.27 10.33
N PHE A 302 -21.03 -0.91 10.29
CA PHE A 302 -20.38 -1.31 9.05
C PHE A 302 -19.37 -2.43 9.32
N SER A 303 -19.17 -3.33 8.37
CA SER A 303 -18.08 -4.30 8.42
C SER A 303 -17.52 -4.55 7.03
N LYS A 304 -16.18 -4.71 6.95
CA LYS A 304 -15.50 -4.96 5.68
C LYS A 304 -14.20 -5.74 5.87
N LYS A 305 -13.96 -6.72 5.00
CA LYS A 305 -12.61 -7.28 4.83
C LYS A 305 -11.74 -6.26 4.11
N ILE A 306 -10.62 -5.86 4.72
CA ILE A 306 -9.64 -4.94 4.13
C ILE A 306 -8.72 -5.69 3.17
N LYS A 307 -8.05 -6.75 3.65
CA LYS A 307 -7.12 -7.55 2.84
C LYS A 307 -6.93 -8.96 3.41
N SER A 308 -6.40 -9.85 2.59
CA SER A 308 -5.87 -11.13 3.07
C SER A 308 -4.50 -10.88 3.71
N TYR A 309 -4.27 -11.43 4.89
CA TYR A 309 -3.03 -11.33 5.64
C TYR A 309 -2.13 -12.57 5.42
N ALA A 310 -2.76 -13.76 5.47
CA ALA A 310 -2.17 -15.05 5.19
C ALA A 310 -3.27 -16.00 4.66
N PRO A 311 -2.97 -17.21 4.20
CA PRO A 311 -4.00 -18.21 3.86
C PRO A 311 -4.97 -18.40 5.03
N GLY A 312 -6.27 -18.19 4.77
CA GLY A 312 -7.34 -18.29 5.79
C GLY A 312 -7.39 -17.15 6.82
N ILE A 313 -6.44 -16.23 6.84
CA ILE A 313 -6.37 -15.10 7.78
C ILE A 313 -6.62 -13.79 7.03
N ILE A 314 -7.48 -12.95 7.58
CA ILE A 314 -7.82 -11.64 7.03
C ILE A 314 -7.53 -10.52 8.02
N HIS A 315 -7.40 -9.32 7.49
CA HIS A 315 -7.56 -8.07 8.21
C HIS A 315 -8.96 -7.53 7.89
N GLY A 316 -9.79 -7.40 8.90
CA GLY A 316 -11.13 -6.84 8.83
C GLY A 316 -11.27 -5.58 9.65
N VAL A 317 -12.26 -4.77 9.32
CA VAL A 317 -12.71 -3.62 10.10
C VAL A 317 -14.18 -3.77 10.41
N ILE A 318 -14.56 -3.40 11.63
CA ILE A 318 -15.94 -3.30 12.10
C ILE A 318 -16.11 -1.91 12.70
N ASP A 319 -17.02 -1.12 12.15
CA ASP A 319 -17.44 0.13 12.78
C ASP A 319 -18.58 -0.16 13.74
N LEU A 320 -18.44 0.26 14.96
CA LEU A 320 -19.34 -0.04 16.07
C LEU A 320 -19.91 1.26 16.62
N GLU A 321 -21.20 1.30 16.84
CA GLU A 321 -21.80 2.24 17.76
C GLU A 321 -21.73 1.65 19.17
N VAL A 322 -21.30 2.46 20.13
CA VAL A 322 -21.21 2.11 21.56
C VAL A 322 -22.10 3.07 22.34
N PHE A 323 -23.03 2.54 23.18
CA PHE A 323 -24.02 3.31 23.93
C PHE A 323 -24.40 2.63 25.25
#